data_4f4626df5b60392be537e9172984c2d6
#
_entry.id   4f4626df5b60392be537e9172984c2d6
#
_cell.length_a   1.000
_cell.length_b   1.000
_cell.length_c   1.000
_cell.angle_alpha   90.00
_cell.angle_beta   90.00
_cell.angle_gamma   90.00
#
_symmetry.space_group_name_H-M   'P 1'
#
loop_
_entity.id
_entity.type
_entity.pdbx_description
1 polymer ?
#
loop_
_entity_poly.entity_id
_entity_poly.type
_entity_poly.pdbx_seq_one_letter_code
_entity_poly.pdbx_strand_id
1 'polypeptide(L)'
;MQSFPKPIVLDTNIVLDVFVFNDAAALPLKRALEAGDLDWLATQPMRDELARVLAYPQIVQRLGFYKRSADDVLSAFDRHARLTEVAGKAGVTCSDPDDQKFIDLAVARQALLLSKDRAVISMAKRLLVHGIRAQEAM
;
A
#
# COMPACT_ATOMS: atom_id res chain seq x y z
N MET A 1 -4.20 -29.01 -0.42
CA MET A 1 -4.53 -27.97 -1.40
C MET A 1 -3.69 -26.74 -1.12
N GLN A 2 -2.93 -26.27 -2.09
CA GLN A 2 -2.14 -25.06 -1.92
C GLN A 2 -3.02 -23.83 -2.19
N SER A 3 -3.05 -22.89 -1.26
CA SER A 3 -3.67 -21.60 -1.51
C SER A 3 -2.59 -20.63 -1.99
N PHE A 4 -2.89 -19.91 -3.06
CA PHE A 4 -1.99 -18.88 -3.55
C PHE A 4 -2.13 -17.60 -2.71
N PRO A 5 -1.04 -16.85 -2.50
CA PRO A 5 -1.13 -15.56 -1.81
C PRO A 5 -2.09 -14.63 -2.55
N LYS A 6 -2.90 -13.91 -1.79
CA LYS A 6 -3.86 -12.97 -2.37
C LYS A 6 -3.14 -11.67 -2.77
N PRO A 7 -3.39 -11.15 -3.98
CA PRO A 7 -2.77 -9.90 -4.40
C PRO A 7 -3.34 -8.72 -3.61
N ILE A 8 -2.46 -7.85 -3.15
CA ILE A 8 -2.84 -6.67 -2.39
C ILE A 8 -1.97 -5.48 -2.80
N VAL A 9 -2.57 -4.30 -2.82
CA VAL A 9 -1.89 -3.03 -3.06
C VAL A 9 -2.09 -2.15 -1.84
N LEU A 10 -1.02 -1.56 -1.32
CA LEU A 10 -1.03 -0.73 -0.13
C LEU A 10 -0.71 0.71 -0.48
N ASP A 11 -1.58 1.64 -0.10
CA ASP A 11 -1.27 3.06 -0.12
C ASP A 11 -0.11 3.35 0.85
N THR A 12 0.65 4.39 0.57
CA THR A 12 1.83 4.76 1.35
C THR A 12 1.52 4.90 2.85
N ASN A 13 0.39 5.50 3.21
CA ASN A 13 0.02 5.66 4.63
C ASN A 13 -0.20 4.31 5.32
N ILE A 14 -0.71 3.31 4.62
CA ILE A 14 -0.86 1.96 5.15
C ILE A 14 0.52 1.34 5.41
N VAL A 15 1.46 1.54 4.50
CA VAL A 15 2.84 1.06 4.67
C VAL A 15 3.45 1.66 5.94
N LEU A 16 3.24 2.96 6.17
CA LEU A 16 3.72 3.63 7.37
C LEU A 16 3.07 3.08 8.64
N ASP A 17 1.76 2.78 8.60
CA ASP A 17 1.05 2.20 9.76
C ASP A 17 1.64 0.84 10.15
N VAL A 18 2.03 0.04 9.16
CA VAL A 18 2.59 -1.29 9.40
C VAL A 18 4.03 -1.22 9.90
N PHE A 19 4.88 -0.41 9.25
CA PHE A 19 6.33 -0.49 9.46
C PHE A 19 6.92 0.65 10.29
N VAL A 20 6.19 1.72 10.51
CA VAL A 20 6.66 2.86 11.32
C VAL A 20 5.84 2.99 12.59
N PHE A 21 4.53 3.21 12.44
CA PHE A 21 3.66 3.58 13.57
C PHE A 21 3.20 2.39 14.39
N ASN A 22 3.35 1.19 13.89
CA ASN A 22 2.94 -0.04 14.55
C ASN A 22 1.49 0.05 15.03
N ASP A 23 0.62 0.58 14.16
CA ASP A 23 -0.79 0.81 14.43
C ASP A 23 -1.48 -0.53 14.71
N ALA A 24 -2.25 -0.60 15.80
CA ALA A 24 -2.98 -1.81 16.17
C ALA A 24 -3.93 -2.27 15.06
N ALA A 25 -4.57 -1.34 14.34
CA ALA A 25 -5.46 -1.68 13.23
C ALA A 25 -4.71 -2.31 12.05
N ALA A 26 -3.41 -2.08 11.92
CA ALA A 26 -2.58 -2.65 10.87
C ALA A 26 -1.95 -4.00 11.26
N LEU A 27 -2.14 -4.46 12.49
CA LEU A 27 -1.51 -5.70 12.97
C LEU A 27 -1.95 -6.95 12.18
N PRO A 28 -3.26 -7.14 11.84
CA PRO A 28 -3.64 -8.27 11.00
C PRO A 28 -2.94 -8.28 9.64
N LEU A 29 -2.80 -7.11 9.02
CA LEU A 29 -2.08 -6.96 7.76
C LEU A 29 -0.60 -7.33 7.93
N LYS A 30 0.05 -6.82 8.96
CA LYS A 30 1.46 -7.12 9.23
C LYS A 30 1.69 -8.61 9.40
N ARG A 31 0.82 -9.28 10.16
CA ARG A 31 0.90 -10.73 10.39
C ARG A 31 0.72 -11.51 9.10
N ALA A 32 -0.24 -11.10 8.26
CA ALA A 32 -0.47 -11.76 6.97
C ALA A 32 0.72 -11.59 6.02
N LEU A 33 1.35 -10.42 5.99
CA LEU A 33 2.57 -10.20 5.19
C LEU A 33 3.72 -11.07 5.69
N GLU A 34 3.94 -11.15 6.98
CA GLU A 34 5.01 -11.96 7.57
C GLU A 34 4.77 -13.46 7.35
N ALA A 35 3.51 -13.89 7.34
CA ALA A 35 3.15 -15.28 7.10
C ALA A 35 3.20 -15.70 5.63
N GLY A 36 3.36 -14.75 4.71
CA GLY A 36 3.35 -15.05 3.28
C GLY A 36 1.97 -15.29 2.69
N ASP A 37 0.91 -14.87 3.39
CA ASP A 37 -0.48 -15.06 2.94
C ASP A 37 -0.89 -14.07 1.86
N LEU A 38 -0.13 -13.00 1.68
CA LEU A 38 -0.43 -11.92 0.75
C LEU A 38 0.70 -11.74 -0.27
N ASP A 39 0.31 -11.42 -1.50
CA ASP A 39 1.24 -11.01 -2.55
C ASP A 39 1.13 -9.48 -2.65
N TRP A 40 1.98 -8.78 -1.91
CA TRP A 40 1.99 -7.32 -1.92
C TRP A 40 2.67 -6.82 -3.18
N LEU A 41 1.87 -6.26 -4.08
CA LEU A 41 2.31 -5.73 -5.37
C LEU A 41 2.57 -4.24 -5.25
N ALA A 42 3.68 -3.80 -5.81
CA ALA A 42 4.05 -2.40 -5.86
C ALA A 42 4.82 -2.10 -7.15
N THR A 43 4.98 -0.82 -7.44
CA THR A 43 5.76 -0.36 -8.58
C THR A 43 6.90 0.53 -8.10
N GLN A 44 7.87 0.79 -8.96
CA GLN A 44 8.98 1.67 -8.60
C GLN A 44 8.52 3.09 -8.20
N PRO A 45 7.57 3.73 -8.92
CA PRO A 45 7.05 5.03 -8.46
C PRO A 45 6.47 5.01 -7.05
N MET A 46 5.85 3.91 -6.63
CA MET A 46 5.32 3.76 -5.26
C MET A 46 6.45 3.71 -4.24
N ARG A 47 7.52 2.98 -4.55
CA ARG A 47 8.70 2.93 -3.69
C ARG A 47 9.38 4.30 -3.60
N ASP A 48 9.47 5.00 -4.72
CA ASP A 48 10.04 6.34 -4.77
C ASP A 48 9.22 7.32 -3.93
N GLU A 49 7.89 7.23 -3.98
CA GLU A 49 7.01 8.03 -3.14
C GLU A 49 7.24 7.73 -1.65
N LEU A 50 7.34 6.47 -1.29
CA LEU A 50 7.63 6.06 0.09
C LEU A 50 8.95 6.68 0.57
N ALA A 51 10.00 6.63 -0.25
CA ALA A 51 11.28 7.22 0.08
C ALA A 51 11.17 8.73 0.30
N ARG A 52 10.40 9.43 -0.53
CA ARG A 52 10.17 10.88 -0.36
C ARG A 52 9.42 11.18 0.92
N VAL A 53 8.36 10.43 1.22
CA VAL A 53 7.54 10.60 2.42
C VAL A 53 8.37 10.36 3.68
N LEU A 54 9.24 9.36 3.66
CA LEU A 54 10.12 9.06 4.79
C LEU A 54 11.12 10.19 5.09
N ALA A 55 11.34 11.09 4.14
CA ALA A 55 12.20 12.27 4.32
C ALA A 55 11.44 13.53 4.77
N TYR A 56 10.10 13.49 4.84
CA TYR A 56 9.32 14.63 5.33
C TYR A 56 9.64 14.89 6.80
N PRO A 57 9.81 16.17 7.22
CA PRO A 57 10.21 16.49 8.60
C PRO A 57 9.32 15.85 9.67
N GLN A 58 8.00 15.86 9.47
CA GLN A 58 7.06 15.27 10.43
C GLN A 58 7.20 13.75 10.50
N ILE A 59 7.60 13.10 9.40
CA ILE A 59 7.81 11.66 9.38
C ILE A 59 9.17 11.32 9.99
N VAL A 60 10.22 12.08 9.68
CA VAL A 60 11.55 11.91 10.27
C VAL A 60 11.46 11.98 11.80
N GLN A 61 10.70 12.94 12.32
CA GLN A 61 10.49 13.07 13.77
C GLN A 61 9.84 11.83 14.36
N ARG A 62 8.82 11.28 13.69
CA ARG A 62 8.13 10.09 14.16
C ARG A 62 9.00 8.84 14.04
N LEU A 63 9.82 8.73 12.99
CA LEU A 63 10.80 7.66 12.87
C LEU A 63 11.73 7.64 14.08
N GLY A 64 12.26 8.78 14.48
CA GLY A 64 13.09 8.88 15.66
C GLY A 64 12.38 8.44 16.94
N PHE A 65 11.12 8.79 17.09
CA PHE A 65 10.31 8.38 18.24
C PHE A 65 10.18 6.85 18.33
N TYR A 66 9.97 6.18 17.18
CA TYR A 66 9.84 4.73 17.13
C TYR A 66 11.17 4.01 16.95
N LYS A 67 12.29 4.74 16.99
CA LYS A 67 13.65 4.20 16.81
C LYS A 67 13.78 3.43 15.51
N ARG A 68 13.24 3.99 14.43
CA ARG A 68 13.30 3.44 13.08
C ARG A 68 14.05 4.41 12.18
N SER A 69 14.69 3.89 11.14
CA SER A 69 15.28 4.71 10.07
C SER A 69 14.48 4.55 8.78
N ALA A 70 14.67 5.48 7.85
CA ALA A 70 14.11 5.35 6.51
C ALA A 70 14.60 4.04 5.84
N ASP A 71 15.88 3.70 6.04
CA ASP A 71 16.43 2.47 5.49
C ASP A 71 15.77 1.21 6.06
N ASP A 72 15.40 1.22 7.35
CA ASP A 72 14.67 0.11 7.95
C ASP A 72 13.34 -0.13 7.23
N VAL A 73 12.62 0.95 6.94
CA VAL A 73 11.31 0.88 6.28
C VAL A 73 11.45 0.43 4.83
N LEU A 74 12.42 1.00 4.10
CA LEU A 74 12.67 0.62 2.70
C LEU A 74 13.14 -0.83 2.60
N SER A 75 13.94 -1.30 3.55
CA SER A 75 14.36 -2.70 3.59
C SER A 75 13.17 -3.64 3.84
N ALA A 76 12.24 -3.25 4.72
CA ALA A 76 11.03 -4.03 4.96
C ALA A 76 10.14 -4.04 3.70
N PHE A 77 10.02 -2.91 3.02
CA PHE A 77 9.32 -2.84 1.74
C PHE A 77 9.95 -3.81 0.74
N ASP A 78 11.26 -3.76 0.56
CA ASP A 78 11.96 -4.61 -0.41
C ASP A 78 11.85 -6.11 -0.07
N ARG A 79 11.74 -6.43 1.22
CA ARG A 79 11.60 -7.82 1.67
C ARG A 79 10.21 -8.37 1.41
N HIS A 80 9.19 -7.55 1.58
CA HIS A 80 7.80 -8.02 1.57
C HIS A 80 7.03 -7.65 0.30
N ALA A 81 7.39 -6.57 -0.39
CA ALA A 81 6.71 -6.17 -1.62
C ALA A 81 7.38 -6.80 -2.84
N ARG A 82 6.57 -7.11 -3.83
CA ARG A 82 7.05 -7.58 -5.13
C ARG A 82 6.85 -6.46 -6.14
N LEU A 83 7.94 -5.94 -6.69
CA LEU A 83 7.87 -4.91 -7.72
C LEU A 83 7.37 -5.49 -9.03
N THR A 84 6.41 -4.82 -9.63
CA THR A 84 5.85 -5.15 -10.93
C THR A 84 5.95 -3.96 -11.87
N GLU A 85 5.61 -4.17 -13.13
CA GLU A 85 5.54 -3.09 -14.11
C GLU A 85 4.47 -2.07 -13.72
N VAL A 86 4.69 -0.81 -14.07
CA VAL A 86 3.70 0.25 -13.92
C VAL A 86 2.47 -0.11 -14.75
N ALA A 87 1.30 -0.09 -14.12
CA ALA A 87 0.05 -0.41 -14.79
C ALA A 87 -0.42 0.78 -15.65
N GLY A 88 -1.14 0.46 -16.71
CA GLY A 88 -1.83 1.48 -17.50
C GLY A 88 -2.97 2.13 -16.71
N LYS A 89 -3.40 3.31 -17.15
CA LYS A 89 -4.48 4.05 -16.51
C LYS A 89 -5.76 3.22 -16.50
N ALA A 90 -6.34 3.04 -15.31
CA ALA A 90 -7.62 2.35 -15.14
C ALA A 90 -8.77 3.15 -15.74
N GLY A 91 -9.90 2.48 -15.97
CA GLY A 91 -11.11 3.12 -16.51
C GLY A 91 -11.79 4.09 -15.56
N VAL A 92 -11.26 4.29 -14.36
CA VAL A 92 -11.76 5.25 -13.36
C VAL A 92 -10.65 6.20 -12.97
N THR A 93 -11.02 7.44 -12.66
CA THR A 93 -10.06 8.50 -12.30
C THR A 93 -10.25 8.91 -10.85
N CYS A 94 -9.14 8.90 -10.09
CA CYS A 94 -9.12 9.40 -8.72
C CYS A 94 -9.09 10.93 -8.72
N SER A 95 -9.76 11.55 -7.75
CA SER A 95 -9.72 13.00 -7.58
C SER A 95 -8.33 13.51 -7.19
N ASP A 96 -7.52 12.67 -6.55
CA ASP A 96 -6.13 12.96 -6.24
C ASP A 96 -5.22 12.21 -7.23
N PRO A 97 -4.51 12.94 -8.11
CA PRO A 97 -3.62 12.29 -9.10
C PRO A 97 -2.50 11.46 -8.46
N ASP A 98 -2.06 11.82 -7.26
CA ASP A 98 -0.99 11.09 -6.57
C ASP A 98 -1.44 9.68 -6.15
N ASP A 99 -2.75 9.46 -5.98
CA ASP A 99 -3.30 8.16 -5.60
C ASP A 99 -3.67 7.29 -6.79
N GLN A 100 -3.69 7.85 -8.00
CA GLN A 100 -4.11 7.13 -9.20
C GLN A 100 -3.30 5.85 -9.43
N LYS A 101 -2.00 5.88 -9.17
CA LYS A 101 -1.13 4.72 -9.41
C LYS A 101 -1.53 3.50 -8.58
N PHE A 102 -2.04 3.70 -7.36
CA PHE A 102 -2.51 2.60 -6.53
C PHE A 102 -3.77 1.96 -7.11
N ILE A 103 -4.68 2.79 -7.61
CA ILE A 103 -5.90 2.34 -8.26
C ILE A 103 -5.58 1.60 -9.55
N ASP A 104 -4.71 2.16 -10.38
CA ASP A 104 -4.33 1.55 -11.65
C ASP A 104 -3.76 0.16 -11.46
N LEU A 105 -2.86 -0.01 -10.48
CA LEU A 105 -2.25 -1.30 -10.21
C LEU A 105 -3.28 -2.29 -9.66
N ALA A 106 -4.11 -1.85 -8.71
CA ALA A 106 -5.13 -2.72 -8.11
C ALA A 106 -6.11 -3.23 -9.16
N VAL A 107 -6.58 -2.37 -10.06
CA VAL A 107 -7.48 -2.77 -11.14
C VAL A 107 -6.79 -3.73 -12.10
N ALA A 108 -5.56 -3.41 -12.53
CA ALA A 108 -4.81 -4.24 -13.49
C ALA A 108 -4.54 -5.65 -12.94
N ARG A 109 -4.30 -5.77 -11.65
CA ARG A 109 -3.96 -7.04 -11.01
C ARG A 109 -5.11 -7.67 -10.25
N GLN A 110 -6.30 -7.04 -10.26
CA GLN A 110 -7.46 -7.49 -9.50
C GLN A 110 -7.11 -7.73 -8.03
N ALA A 111 -6.41 -6.75 -7.45
CA ALA A 111 -5.88 -6.80 -6.08
C ALA A 111 -6.78 -6.06 -5.11
N LEU A 112 -6.78 -6.50 -3.85
CA LEU A 112 -7.37 -5.74 -2.76
C LEU A 112 -6.56 -4.45 -2.58
N LEU A 113 -7.22 -3.30 -2.51
CA LEU A 113 -6.58 -2.02 -2.28
C LEU A 113 -6.85 -1.54 -0.86
N LEU A 114 -5.79 -1.36 -0.07
CA LEU A 114 -5.91 -0.78 1.27
C LEU A 114 -5.43 0.66 1.25
N SER A 115 -6.29 1.57 1.71
CA SER A 115 -6.00 3.00 1.80
C SER A 115 -6.90 3.62 2.85
N LYS A 116 -6.38 4.62 3.55
CA LYS A 116 -7.15 5.49 4.44
C LYS A 116 -7.43 6.85 3.81
N ASP A 117 -6.93 7.06 2.60
CA ASP A 117 -7.12 8.31 1.90
C ASP A 117 -8.57 8.43 1.42
N ARG A 118 -9.20 9.56 1.77
CA ARG A 118 -10.60 9.80 1.42
C ARG A 118 -10.83 9.80 -0.09
N ALA A 119 -9.87 10.30 -0.86
CA ALA A 119 -9.97 10.31 -2.32
C ALA A 119 -10.09 8.89 -2.89
N VAL A 120 -9.42 7.91 -2.27
CA VAL A 120 -9.49 6.50 -2.67
C VAL A 120 -10.76 5.86 -2.15
N ILE A 121 -11.04 6.01 -0.85
CA ILE A 121 -12.19 5.36 -0.22
C ILE A 121 -13.52 5.83 -0.80
N SER A 122 -13.61 7.09 -1.21
CA SER A 122 -14.80 7.62 -1.89
C SER A 122 -15.10 6.90 -3.21
N MET A 123 -14.13 6.21 -3.79
CA MET A 123 -14.28 5.46 -5.04
C MET A 123 -14.67 4.00 -4.82
N ALA A 124 -14.85 3.54 -3.57
CA ALA A 124 -15.02 2.13 -3.27
C ALA A 124 -16.14 1.47 -4.09
N LYS A 125 -17.29 2.13 -4.23
CA LYS A 125 -18.41 1.60 -5.02
C LYS A 125 -18.08 1.49 -6.50
N ARG A 126 -17.43 2.52 -7.06
CA ARG A 126 -17.02 2.50 -8.47
C ARG A 126 -15.97 1.41 -8.73
N LEU A 127 -15.07 1.20 -7.77
CA LEU A 127 -14.03 0.19 -7.91
C LEU A 127 -14.60 -1.24 -7.88
N LEU A 128 -15.70 -1.47 -7.15
CA LEU A 128 -16.40 -2.76 -7.20
C LEU A 128 -16.86 -3.11 -8.62
N VAL A 129 -17.28 -2.12 -9.40
CA VAL A 129 -17.68 -2.32 -10.80
C VAL A 129 -16.48 -2.83 -11.62
N HIS A 130 -15.26 -2.43 -11.25
CA HIS A 130 -14.03 -2.87 -11.89
C HIS A 130 -13.45 -4.13 -11.27
N GLY A 131 -14.17 -4.78 -10.38
CA GLY A 131 -13.81 -6.08 -9.83
C GLY A 131 -12.88 -6.04 -8.62
N ILE A 132 -12.64 -4.86 -8.02
CA ILE A 132 -11.76 -4.75 -6.86
C ILE A 132 -12.45 -4.11 -5.67
N ARG A 133 -11.96 -4.42 -4.49
CA ARG A 133 -12.38 -3.79 -3.23
C ARG A 133 -11.33 -2.81 -2.76
N ALA A 134 -11.78 -1.65 -2.27
CA ALA A 134 -10.95 -0.67 -1.58
C ALA A 134 -11.49 -0.51 -0.16
N GLN A 135 -10.62 -0.63 0.84
CA GLN A 135 -11.00 -0.55 2.24
C GLN A 135 -9.84 -0.04 3.09
N GLU A 136 -10.13 0.37 4.31
CA GLU A 136 -9.13 1.00 5.19
C GLU A 136 -8.26 -0.01 5.92
N ALA A 137 -8.74 -1.22 6.14
CA ALA A 137 -8.02 -2.26 6.87
C ALA A 137 -8.50 -3.64 6.42
N MET A 138 -7.74 -4.62 6.80
CA MET A 138 -8.14 -6.02 6.60
C MET A 138 -9.13 -6.47 7.67
#